data_df14e35584036b65685753555bc62e09
#
_entry.id   df14e35584036b65685753555bc62e09
#
_cell.length_a   1.000
_cell.length_b   1.000
_cell.length_c   1.000
_cell.angle_alpha   90.00
_cell.angle_beta   90.00
_cell.angle_gamma   90.00
#
_symmetry.space_group_name_H-M   'P 1'
#
loop_
_entity.id
_entity.type
_entity.pdbx_description
1 polymer ?
#
loop_
_entity_poly.entity_id
_entity_poly.type
_entity_poly.pdbx_seq_one_letter_code
_entity_poly.pdbx_strand_id
1 'polypeptide(L)'
;ETPGLYQQYERLDEHWKRRFMDYYTKKKTFPLTYDPFFKCIFHPDVHSDRLSRFLSSILGEKVRVVRTLPQEETLLDGTALLIMDILVEMENGILCDVEVQKQPYLFPGERMSCYSSDLVLRQYSRVKGEKGKLFKYNDIRPVYTIIIYEKSLEAFHKVPGKYIHKGETVFDTGLQVELLQKYWLIALDVFKEISYSIDIDRNEQTAWLSLLATEDVEEAEKLAEEYPWLKEIYREMEGYLHKPQEVLHMFSEALKILDQNTVQYMVEQQQEQIDQQQ
;
A
#
# COMPACT_ATOMS: atom_id res chain seq x y z
N GLU A 1 9.85 -33.06 -7.85
CA GLU A 1 8.44 -32.69 -7.62
C GLU A 1 8.10 -32.92 -6.15
N THR A 2 7.84 -31.86 -5.41
CA THR A 2 7.46 -31.95 -4.00
C THR A 2 5.94 -32.17 -3.96
N PRO A 3 5.43 -33.30 -3.42
CA PRO A 3 3.99 -33.62 -3.41
C PRO A 3 3.11 -32.50 -2.84
N GLY A 4 3.66 -31.70 -1.90
CA GLY A 4 2.95 -30.58 -1.29
C GLY A 4 2.73 -29.37 -2.20
N LEU A 5 3.65 -29.10 -3.16
CA LEU A 5 3.55 -27.98 -4.09
C LEU A 5 2.36 -28.15 -5.04
N TYR A 6 2.22 -29.36 -5.61
CA TYR A 6 1.10 -29.68 -6.49
C TYR A 6 -0.26 -29.56 -5.79
N GLN A 7 -0.35 -30.05 -4.56
CA GLN A 7 -1.60 -29.93 -3.78
C GLN A 7 -1.96 -28.48 -3.46
N GLN A 8 -0.99 -27.61 -3.19
CA GLN A 8 -1.24 -26.19 -2.96
C GLN A 8 -1.67 -25.50 -4.26
N TYR A 9 -1.01 -25.81 -5.38
CA TYR A 9 -1.38 -25.27 -6.70
C TYR A 9 -2.81 -25.66 -7.09
N GLU A 10 -3.22 -26.92 -6.86
CA GLU A 10 -4.57 -27.37 -7.17
C GLU A 10 -5.67 -26.69 -6.34
N ARG A 11 -5.31 -26.11 -5.18
CA ARG A 11 -6.25 -25.35 -4.36
C ARG A 11 -6.51 -23.93 -4.87
N LEU A 12 -5.66 -23.42 -5.74
CA LEU A 12 -5.91 -22.14 -6.41
C LEU A 12 -7.06 -22.29 -7.40
N ASP A 13 -7.89 -21.27 -7.55
CA ASP A 13 -8.84 -21.22 -8.64
C ASP A 13 -8.13 -21.03 -10.00
N GLU A 14 -8.87 -21.18 -11.09
CA GLU A 14 -8.32 -21.12 -12.45
C GLU A 14 -7.71 -19.76 -12.81
N HIS A 15 -8.20 -18.67 -12.23
CA HIS A 15 -7.65 -17.35 -12.43
C HIS A 15 -6.26 -17.24 -11.80
N TRP A 16 -6.12 -17.70 -10.55
CA TRP A 16 -4.85 -17.67 -9.81
C TRP A 16 -3.84 -18.69 -10.32
N LYS A 17 -4.29 -19.86 -10.76
CA LYS A 17 -3.44 -20.82 -11.48
C LYS A 17 -2.83 -20.22 -12.74
N ARG A 18 -3.62 -19.48 -13.52
CA ARG A 18 -3.16 -18.79 -14.72
C ARG A 18 -2.12 -17.73 -14.36
N ARG A 19 -2.38 -16.87 -13.36
CA ARG A 19 -1.43 -15.83 -12.92
C ARG A 19 -0.10 -16.44 -12.47
N PHE A 20 -0.15 -17.51 -11.69
CA PHE A 20 1.04 -18.25 -11.28
C PHE A 20 1.84 -18.78 -12.49
N MET A 21 1.16 -19.36 -13.46
CA MET A 21 1.78 -19.86 -14.69
C MET A 21 2.32 -18.73 -15.57
N ASP A 22 1.62 -17.59 -15.68
CA ASP A 22 2.08 -16.44 -16.44
C ASP A 22 3.38 -15.86 -15.83
N TYR A 23 3.52 -15.87 -14.52
CA TYR A 23 4.78 -15.53 -13.87
C TYR A 23 5.90 -16.54 -14.22
N TYR A 24 5.65 -17.86 -14.07
CA TYR A 24 6.64 -18.89 -14.35
C TYR A 24 7.02 -18.99 -15.83
N THR A 25 6.13 -18.65 -16.74
CA THR A 25 6.40 -18.58 -18.18
C THR A 25 6.97 -17.22 -18.62
N LYS A 26 7.29 -16.34 -17.66
CA LYS A 26 7.84 -15.01 -17.90
C LYS A 26 6.98 -14.13 -18.81
N LYS A 27 5.67 -14.28 -18.75
CA LYS A 27 4.72 -13.38 -19.39
C LYS A 27 4.35 -12.21 -18.50
N LYS A 28 4.39 -12.43 -17.18
CA LYS A 28 4.08 -11.45 -16.15
C LYS A 28 5.17 -11.40 -15.08
N THR A 29 5.35 -10.22 -14.49
CA THR A 29 6.14 -10.00 -13.28
C THR A 29 5.27 -10.21 -12.03
N PHE A 30 5.80 -9.87 -10.85
CA PHE A 30 5.00 -9.91 -9.62
C PHE A 30 3.84 -8.91 -9.67
N PRO A 31 2.64 -9.33 -9.21
CA PRO A 31 1.50 -8.43 -9.08
C PRO A 31 1.64 -7.59 -7.79
N LEU A 32 2.42 -6.51 -7.85
CA LEU A 32 2.82 -5.70 -6.70
C LEU A 32 1.66 -4.98 -6.00
N THR A 33 0.48 -4.96 -6.58
CA THR A 33 -0.73 -4.42 -5.94
C THR A 33 -1.44 -5.41 -5.01
N TYR A 34 -0.86 -6.61 -4.81
CA TYR A 34 -1.29 -7.55 -3.78
C TYR A 34 -0.32 -7.52 -2.60
N ASP A 35 -0.86 -7.46 -1.40
CA ASP A 35 -0.13 -7.30 -0.14
C ASP A 35 1.11 -8.21 0.01
N PRO A 36 1.06 -9.54 -0.21
CA PRO A 36 2.24 -10.38 -0.05
C PRO A 36 3.38 -10.04 -1.01
N PHE A 37 3.05 -9.62 -2.24
CA PHE A 37 4.05 -9.24 -3.24
C PHE A 37 4.59 -7.84 -2.99
N PHE A 38 3.74 -6.90 -2.56
CA PHE A 38 4.15 -5.58 -2.14
C PHE A 38 5.12 -5.65 -0.95
N LYS A 39 4.73 -6.37 0.10
CA LYS A 39 5.57 -6.60 1.28
C LYS A 39 6.88 -7.30 0.95
N CYS A 40 6.88 -8.26 0.01
CA CYS A 40 8.09 -8.93 -0.43
C CYS A 40 9.13 -7.94 -0.98
N ILE A 41 8.69 -6.99 -1.82
CA ILE A 41 9.59 -6.04 -2.50
C ILE A 41 9.91 -4.81 -1.65
N PHE A 42 8.99 -4.40 -0.78
CA PHE A 42 9.14 -3.21 0.06
C PHE A 42 9.30 -3.53 1.55
N HIS A 43 9.72 -4.77 1.89
CA HIS A 43 9.88 -5.17 3.30
C HIS A 43 10.85 -4.22 4.02
N PRO A 44 10.40 -3.49 5.05
CA PRO A 44 11.20 -2.41 5.63
C PRO A 44 12.47 -2.89 6.32
N ASP A 45 12.48 -4.13 6.88
CA ASP A 45 13.66 -4.69 7.55
C ASP A 45 14.70 -5.22 6.56
N VAL A 46 14.32 -5.49 5.31
CA VAL A 46 15.22 -6.01 4.27
C VAL A 46 15.58 -4.92 3.26
N HIS A 47 14.63 -4.08 2.91
CA HIS A 47 14.72 -3.09 1.85
C HIS A 47 14.39 -1.68 2.35
N SER A 48 14.87 -1.29 3.55
CA SER A 48 14.60 0.03 4.15
C SER A 48 15.02 1.20 3.25
N ASP A 49 16.11 1.06 2.50
CA ASP A 49 16.57 2.09 1.57
C ASP A 49 15.65 2.22 0.35
N ARG A 50 15.15 1.09 -0.17
CA ARG A 50 14.18 1.05 -1.27
C ARG A 50 12.86 1.71 -0.84
N LEU A 51 12.33 1.33 0.31
CA LEU A 51 11.12 1.92 0.87
C LEU A 51 11.32 3.41 1.16
N SER A 52 12.48 3.82 1.69
CA SER A 52 12.81 5.23 1.91
C SER A 52 12.81 6.04 0.61
N ARG A 53 13.37 5.49 -0.48
CA ARG A 53 13.34 6.12 -1.80
C ARG A 53 11.92 6.25 -2.34
N PHE A 54 11.14 5.18 -2.26
CA PHE A 54 9.73 5.18 -2.66
C PHE A 54 8.96 6.27 -1.90
N LEU A 55 9.02 6.26 -0.56
CA LEU A 55 8.35 7.25 0.28
C LEU A 55 8.82 8.67 -0.01
N SER A 56 10.12 8.88 -0.20
CA SER A 56 10.66 10.20 -0.56
C SER A 56 10.06 10.73 -1.86
N SER A 57 9.88 9.86 -2.85
CA SER A 57 9.30 10.24 -4.15
C SER A 57 7.82 10.62 -4.03
N ILE A 58 7.05 9.89 -3.20
CA ILE A 58 5.63 10.14 -2.97
C ILE A 58 5.40 11.41 -2.13
N LEU A 59 6.17 11.57 -1.07
CA LEU A 59 6.03 12.70 -0.14
C LEU A 59 6.57 14.00 -0.76
N GLY A 60 7.50 13.91 -1.70
CA GLY A 60 8.18 15.07 -2.31
C GLY A 60 9.25 15.69 -1.40
N GLU A 61 9.68 14.95 -0.39
CA GLU A 61 10.76 15.33 0.53
C GLU A 61 11.63 14.10 0.86
N LYS A 62 12.89 14.32 1.17
CA LYS A 62 13.79 13.22 1.53
C LYS A 62 13.43 12.67 2.91
N VAL A 63 13.03 11.42 2.95
CA VAL A 63 12.73 10.69 4.19
C VAL A 63 13.56 9.42 4.28
N ARG A 64 13.79 8.96 5.50
CA ARG A 64 14.49 7.71 5.79
C ARG A 64 13.68 6.88 6.79
N VAL A 65 13.42 5.64 6.41
CA VAL A 65 12.81 4.64 7.29
C VAL A 65 13.87 4.15 8.28
N VAL A 66 13.56 4.18 9.56
CA VAL A 66 14.49 3.75 10.62
C VAL A 66 14.10 2.45 11.27
N ARG A 67 12.80 2.13 11.33
CA ARG A 67 12.31 0.85 11.85
C ARG A 67 10.89 0.53 11.40
N THR A 68 10.58 -0.76 11.40
CA THR A 68 9.22 -1.28 11.29
C THR A 68 8.55 -1.24 12.66
N LEU A 69 7.26 -1.01 12.68
CA LEU A 69 6.45 -1.10 13.88
C LEU A 69 5.52 -2.31 13.79
N PRO A 70 5.16 -2.94 14.94
CA PRO A 70 4.21 -4.04 14.94
C PRO A 70 2.87 -3.60 14.33
N GLN A 71 2.36 -4.41 13.40
CA GLN A 71 1.08 -4.17 12.74
C GLN A 71 -0.11 -4.48 13.66
N GLU A 72 0.06 -5.42 14.59
CA GLU A 72 -0.99 -6.03 15.39
C GLU A 72 -1.25 -5.37 16.75
N GLU A 73 -0.45 -4.39 17.16
CA GLU A 73 -0.66 -3.70 18.43
C GLU A 73 -1.74 -2.63 18.31
N THR A 74 -2.99 -2.98 18.58
CA THR A 74 -4.03 -1.97 18.79
C THR A 74 -4.09 -1.58 20.26
N LEU A 75 -4.36 -0.31 20.54
CA LEU A 75 -4.59 0.20 21.89
C LEU A 75 -6.01 -0.07 22.41
N LEU A 76 -6.87 -0.69 21.59
CA LEU A 76 -8.27 -0.96 21.89
C LEU A 76 -8.48 -2.44 22.14
N ASP A 77 -8.56 -2.81 23.41
CA ASP A 77 -8.92 -4.17 23.83
C ASP A 77 -10.30 -4.58 23.28
N GLY A 78 -10.36 -5.76 22.63
CA GLY A 78 -11.60 -6.41 22.22
C GLY A 78 -12.22 -5.91 20.91
N THR A 79 -11.57 -5.03 20.16
CA THR A 79 -11.98 -4.62 18.81
C THR A 79 -11.30 -5.43 17.72
N ALA A 80 -11.89 -5.48 16.52
CA ALA A 80 -11.22 -6.02 15.34
C ALA A 80 -9.94 -5.24 15.09
N LEU A 81 -8.83 -5.97 14.98
CA LEU A 81 -7.52 -5.40 14.71
C LEU A 81 -7.52 -4.64 13.38
N LEU A 82 -7.12 -3.37 13.42
CA LEU A 82 -6.75 -2.64 12.23
C LEU A 82 -5.36 -3.15 11.80
N ILE A 83 -5.34 -4.04 10.83
CA ILE A 83 -4.09 -4.57 10.27
C ILE A 83 -3.64 -3.58 9.21
N MET A 84 -2.49 -2.97 9.42
CA MET A 84 -1.84 -2.06 8.48
C MET A 84 -0.86 -2.84 7.60
N ASP A 85 -0.72 -2.47 6.31
CA ASP A 85 0.15 -3.22 5.40
C ASP A 85 1.63 -3.02 5.72
N ILE A 86 2.11 -1.78 5.70
CA ILE A 86 3.48 -1.43 6.08
C ILE A 86 3.46 -0.24 7.02
N LEU A 87 3.77 -0.47 8.29
CA LEU A 87 3.85 0.58 9.29
C LEU A 87 5.32 0.83 9.68
N VAL A 88 5.77 2.05 9.48
CA VAL A 88 7.17 2.44 9.74
C VAL A 88 7.29 3.74 10.51
N GLU A 89 8.43 3.89 11.21
CA GLU A 89 8.89 5.16 11.74
C GLU A 89 10.00 5.72 10.84
N MET A 90 9.88 7.01 10.51
CA MET A 90 10.89 7.76 9.77
C MET A 90 11.88 8.46 10.71
N GLU A 91 13.06 8.84 10.20
CA GLU A 91 14.14 9.46 10.98
C GLU A 91 13.71 10.75 11.72
N ASN A 92 12.75 11.49 11.19
CA ASN A 92 12.14 12.67 11.83
C ASN A 92 11.10 12.31 12.91
N GLY A 93 10.89 11.03 13.21
CA GLY A 93 9.94 10.53 14.21
C GLY A 93 8.49 10.47 13.74
N ILE A 94 8.22 10.72 12.47
CA ILE A 94 6.89 10.58 11.86
C ILE A 94 6.57 9.08 11.71
N LEU A 95 5.37 8.68 12.09
CA LEU A 95 4.83 7.36 11.76
C LEU A 95 4.14 7.43 10.39
N CYS A 96 4.43 6.45 9.56
CA CYS A 96 3.84 6.33 8.23
C CYS A 96 3.26 4.93 8.04
N ASP A 97 2.01 4.89 7.62
CA ASP A 97 1.31 3.69 7.18
C ASP A 97 1.17 3.73 5.67
N VAL A 98 1.48 2.61 5.01
CA VAL A 98 1.35 2.45 3.55
C VAL A 98 0.44 1.26 3.29
N GLU A 99 -0.72 1.54 2.70
CA GLU A 99 -1.76 0.58 2.37
C GLU A 99 -1.89 0.40 0.86
N VAL A 100 -2.06 -0.84 0.39
CA VAL A 100 -2.37 -1.14 -1.02
C VAL A 100 -3.77 -1.74 -1.11
N GLN A 101 -4.67 -1.07 -1.83
CA GLN A 101 -6.07 -1.47 -1.95
C GLN A 101 -6.42 -1.86 -3.39
N LYS A 102 -6.91 -3.09 -3.56
CA LYS A 102 -7.32 -3.63 -4.87
C LYS A 102 -8.62 -3.03 -5.38
N GLN A 103 -9.54 -2.75 -4.46
CA GLN A 103 -10.86 -2.19 -4.75
C GLN A 103 -11.20 -1.09 -3.74
N PRO A 104 -11.99 -0.09 -4.12
CA PRO A 104 -12.48 0.89 -3.18
C PRO A 104 -13.47 0.24 -2.21
N TYR A 105 -13.32 0.53 -0.92
CA TYR A 105 -14.32 0.17 0.08
C TYR A 105 -15.53 1.11 0.01
N LEU A 106 -16.68 0.69 0.56
CA LEU A 106 -17.90 1.53 0.63
C LEU A 106 -17.69 2.79 1.47
N PHE A 107 -16.95 2.65 2.57
CA PHE A 107 -16.68 3.74 3.52
C PHE A 107 -15.17 4.06 3.60
N PRO A 108 -14.56 4.52 2.49
CA PRO A 108 -13.12 4.70 2.45
C PRO A 108 -12.64 5.83 3.37
N GLY A 109 -13.45 6.87 3.57
CA GLY A 109 -13.15 7.98 4.46
C GLY A 109 -13.13 7.56 5.91
N GLU A 110 -14.11 6.77 6.34
CA GLU A 110 -14.24 6.24 7.70
C GLU A 110 -13.07 5.29 8.01
N ARG A 111 -12.76 4.35 7.11
CA ARG A 111 -11.62 3.44 7.28
C ARG A 111 -10.30 4.21 7.40
N MET A 112 -10.03 5.12 6.47
CA MET A 112 -8.84 5.96 6.49
C MET A 112 -8.74 6.78 7.78
N SER A 113 -9.87 7.30 8.28
CA SER A 113 -9.94 8.02 9.55
C SER A 113 -9.60 7.11 10.73
N CYS A 114 -10.07 5.86 10.74
CA CYS A 114 -9.72 4.88 11.77
C CYS A 114 -8.21 4.56 11.75
N TYR A 115 -7.62 4.27 10.60
CA TYR A 115 -6.18 4.01 10.48
C TYR A 115 -5.35 5.20 10.98
N SER A 116 -5.64 6.40 10.50
CA SER A 116 -4.90 7.59 10.91
C SER A 116 -5.08 7.93 12.39
N SER A 117 -6.24 7.65 12.99
CA SER A 117 -6.48 7.83 14.41
C SER A 117 -5.69 6.84 15.27
N ASP A 118 -5.61 5.57 14.84
CA ASP A 118 -4.78 4.57 15.51
C ASP A 118 -3.29 4.98 15.45
N LEU A 119 -2.82 5.50 14.31
CA LEU A 119 -1.46 6.04 14.20
C LEU A 119 -1.20 7.18 15.20
N VAL A 120 -2.14 8.11 15.38
CA VAL A 120 -2.01 9.20 16.36
C VAL A 120 -1.92 8.65 17.77
N LEU A 121 -2.74 7.65 18.12
CA LEU A 121 -2.72 7.03 19.45
C LEU A 121 -1.41 6.26 19.69
N ARG A 122 -0.91 5.52 18.70
CA ARG A 122 0.40 4.85 18.77
C ARG A 122 1.54 5.86 18.96
N GLN A 123 1.51 6.96 18.19
CA GLN A 123 2.49 8.03 18.29
C GLN A 123 2.47 8.68 19.68
N TYR A 124 1.27 9.00 20.19
CA TYR A 124 1.08 9.54 21.54
C TYR A 124 1.63 8.58 22.61
N SER A 125 1.22 7.31 22.56
CA SER A 125 1.63 6.29 23.53
C SER A 125 3.15 6.11 23.55
N ARG A 126 3.78 6.02 22.38
CA ARG A 126 5.21 5.87 22.20
C ARG A 126 5.98 7.06 22.78
N VAL A 127 5.66 8.27 22.33
CA VAL A 127 6.37 9.47 22.75
C VAL A 127 6.19 9.75 24.25
N LYS A 128 4.99 9.48 24.78
CA LYS A 128 4.70 9.59 26.20
C LYS A 128 5.48 8.56 27.01
N GLY A 129 5.60 7.32 26.52
CA GLY A 129 6.41 6.26 27.14
C GLY A 129 7.88 6.61 27.18
N GLU A 130 8.44 7.13 26.09
CA GLU A 130 9.84 7.52 25.98
C GLU A 130 10.20 8.73 26.87
N LYS A 131 9.34 9.75 26.93
CA LYS A 131 9.58 11.01 27.65
C LYS A 131 9.09 11.00 29.11
N GLY A 132 8.17 10.11 29.45
CA GLY A 132 7.62 10.01 30.80
C GLY A 132 7.06 11.35 31.32
N LYS A 133 7.60 11.82 32.46
CA LYS A 133 7.18 13.09 33.07
C LYS A 133 7.58 14.36 32.30
N LEU A 134 8.49 14.24 31.33
CA LEU A 134 8.94 15.36 30.49
C LEU A 134 8.10 15.52 29.20
N PHE A 135 7.12 14.62 28.99
CA PHE A 135 6.24 14.66 27.84
C PHE A 135 5.47 15.98 27.73
N LYS A 136 5.42 16.49 26.49
CA LYS A 136 4.58 17.62 26.09
C LYS A 136 3.84 17.25 24.80
N TYR A 137 2.64 17.79 24.58
CA TYR A 137 1.86 17.52 23.36
C TYR A 137 2.56 17.93 22.07
N ASN A 138 3.42 18.98 22.11
CA ASN A 138 4.22 19.38 20.94
C ASN A 138 5.40 18.44 20.63
N ASP A 139 5.62 17.41 21.45
CA ASP A 139 6.58 16.35 21.15
C ASP A 139 6.01 15.33 20.13
N ILE A 140 4.67 15.28 20.00
CA ILE A 140 3.99 14.38 19.06
C ILE A 140 4.24 14.87 17.64
N ARG A 141 4.74 13.98 16.78
CA ARG A 141 4.96 14.27 15.36
C ARG A 141 3.70 13.95 14.55
N PRO A 142 3.54 14.55 13.37
CA PRO A 142 2.50 14.15 12.43
C PRO A 142 2.51 12.64 12.14
N VAL A 143 1.38 12.14 11.66
CA VAL A 143 1.24 10.78 11.15
C VAL A 143 0.80 10.83 9.70
N TYR A 144 1.38 9.96 8.88
CA TYR A 144 1.13 9.90 7.44
C TYR A 144 0.42 8.61 7.09
N THR A 145 -0.68 8.72 6.37
CA THR A 145 -1.41 7.58 5.79
C THR A 145 -1.35 7.68 4.28
N ILE A 146 -0.69 6.71 3.66
CA ILE A 146 -0.53 6.61 2.21
C ILE A 146 -1.37 5.43 1.74
N ILE A 147 -2.36 5.67 0.88
CA ILE A 147 -3.20 4.64 0.31
C ILE A 147 -3.01 4.59 -1.20
N ILE A 148 -2.62 3.43 -1.70
CA ILE A 148 -2.40 3.15 -3.11
C ILE A 148 -3.58 2.32 -3.62
N TYR A 149 -4.43 2.90 -4.45
CA TYR A 149 -5.57 2.24 -5.06
C TYR A 149 -5.18 1.65 -6.42
N GLU A 150 -5.36 0.35 -6.61
CA GLU A 150 -5.28 -0.24 -7.95
C GLU A 150 -6.51 0.15 -8.78
N LYS A 151 -7.69 0.08 -8.16
CA LYS A 151 -8.93 0.67 -8.68
C LYS A 151 -9.39 1.72 -7.68
N SER A 152 -9.48 2.94 -8.14
CA SER A 152 -9.84 4.07 -7.29
C SER A 152 -11.35 4.32 -7.31
N LEU A 153 -11.79 5.21 -6.42
CA LEU A 153 -13.16 5.69 -6.38
C LEU A 153 -13.48 6.55 -7.61
N GLU A 154 -14.74 6.56 -8.06
CA GLU A 154 -15.21 7.42 -9.16
C GLU A 154 -14.87 8.91 -8.95
N ALA A 155 -14.78 9.34 -7.69
CA ALA A 155 -14.40 10.72 -7.35
C ALA A 155 -13.02 11.13 -7.86
N PHE A 156 -12.06 10.18 -7.91
CA PHE A 156 -10.70 10.46 -8.41
C PHE A 156 -10.71 10.77 -9.91
N HIS A 157 -11.52 10.05 -10.70
CA HIS A 157 -11.66 10.27 -12.15
C HIS A 157 -12.30 11.62 -12.49
N LYS A 158 -12.95 12.28 -11.51
CA LYS A 158 -13.52 13.62 -11.68
C LYS A 158 -12.51 14.76 -11.53
N VAL A 159 -11.26 14.45 -11.17
CA VAL A 159 -10.18 15.44 -11.01
C VAL A 159 -9.16 15.29 -12.14
N PRO A 160 -9.30 16.00 -13.27
CA PRO A 160 -8.48 15.78 -14.47
C PRO A 160 -6.99 15.95 -14.20
N GLY A 161 -6.18 15.00 -14.70
CA GLY A 161 -4.71 15.07 -14.65
C GLY A 161 -4.09 14.89 -13.26
N LYS A 162 -4.88 14.45 -12.27
CA LYS A 162 -4.38 14.21 -10.90
C LYS A 162 -4.58 12.75 -10.49
N TYR A 163 -3.51 12.11 -10.12
CA TYR A 163 -3.47 10.72 -9.64
C TYR A 163 -2.90 10.61 -8.22
N ILE A 164 -2.37 11.69 -7.66
CA ILE A 164 -1.97 11.81 -6.25
C ILE A 164 -2.74 12.97 -5.63
N HIS A 165 -3.47 12.69 -4.57
CA HIS A 165 -4.24 13.65 -3.81
C HIS A 165 -3.67 13.75 -2.40
N LYS A 166 -3.22 14.95 -2.02
CA LYS A 166 -2.73 15.22 -0.66
C LYS A 166 -3.87 15.82 0.15
N GLY A 167 -4.07 15.28 1.36
CA GLY A 167 -5.12 15.71 2.27
C GLY A 167 -4.58 16.10 3.64
N GLU A 168 -5.11 17.18 4.18
CA GLU A 168 -4.93 17.60 5.57
C GLU A 168 -6.17 18.37 6.03
N THR A 169 -6.36 18.50 7.32
CA THR A 169 -7.50 19.26 7.84
C THR A 169 -7.26 20.76 7.69
N VAL A 170 -8.20 21.43 7.03
CA VAL A 170 -8.21 22.89 6.84
C VAL A 170 -9.51 23.44 7.44
N PHE A 171 -9.41 24.53 8.19
CA PHE A 171 -10.60 25.20 8.74
C PHE A 171 -11.14 26.21 7.72
N ASP A 172 -12.46 26.23 7.56
CA ASP A 172 -13.19 27.07 6.58
C ASP A 172 -13.01 28.58 6.81
N THR A 173 -12.71 28.95 8.06
CA THR A 173 -12.42 30.34 8.45
C THR A 173 -11.00 30.80 8.15
N GLY A 174 -10.14 29.90 7.65
CA GLY A 174 -8.70 30.17 7.47
C GLY A 174 -7.89 30.13 8.77
N LEU A 175 -8.47 29.62 9.86
CA LEU A 175 -7.75 29.42 11.12
C LEU A 175 -6.57 28.46 10.90
N GLN A 176 -5.37 28.88 11.30
CA GLN A 176 -4.15 28.09 11.17
C GLN A 176 -3.94 27.25 12.44
N VAL A 177 -4.46 26.02 12.42
CA VAL A 177 -4.21 24.99 13.43
C VAL A 177 -3.83 23.72 12.69
N GLU A 178 -2.57 23.29 12.81
CA GLU A 178 -2.10 22.07 12.18
C GLU A 178 -2.53 20.85 13.00
N LEU A 179 -3.35 20.00 12.40
CA LEU A 179 -3.64 18.66 12.93
C LEU A 179 -2.59 17.67 12.48
N LEU A 180 -2.46 16.58 13.24
CA LEU A 180 -1.35 15.63 13.05
C LEU A 180 -1.54 14.71 11.84
N GLN A 181 -2.76 14.49 11.38
CA GLN A 181 -3.10 13.52 10.34
C GLN A 181 -2.90 14.13 8.96
N LYS A 182 -2.07 13.48 8.13
CA LYS A 182 -1.86 13.84 6.72
C LYS A 182 -2.02 12.62 5.84
N TYR A 183 -2.56 12.83 4.64
CA TYR A 183 -2.98 11.77 3.74
C TYR A 183 -2.38 11.94 2.35
N TRP A 184 -2.02 10.80 1.73
CA TRP A 184 -1.67 10.71 0.31
C TRP A 184 -2.49 9.58 -0.31
N LEU A 185 -3.39 9.93 -1.20
CA LEU A 185 -4.23 8.97 -1.91
C LEU A 185 -3.74 8.89 -3.34
N ILE A 186 -3.36 7.69 -3.78
CA ILE A 186 -2.72 7.43 -5.07
C ILE A 186 -3.61 6.52 -5.89
N ALA A 187 -4.10 7.00 -7.04
CA ALA A 187 -4.96 6.27 -7.96
C ALA A 187 -4.13 5.71 -9.12
N LEU A 188 -3.74 4.42 -9.06
CA LEU A 188 -2.93 3.80 -10.12
C LEU A 188 -3.69 3.62 -11.45
N ASP A 189 -5.00 3.41 -11.40
CA ASP A 189 -5.84 3.36 -12.60
C ASP A 189 -5.85 4.70 -13.32
N VAL A 190 -6.06 5.82 -12.60
CA VAL A 190 -5.99 7.18 -13.17
C VAL A 190 -4.57 7.49 -13.67
N PHE A 191 -3.54 7.09 -12.93
CA PHE A 191 -2.14 7.22 -13.36
C PHE A 191 -1.90 6.51 -14.71
N LYS A 192 -2.37 5.26 -14.86
CA LYS A 192 -2.28 4.51 -16.12
C LYS A 192 -2.97 5.24 -17.27
N GLU A 193 -4.20 5.68 -17.10
CA GLU A 193 -4.95 6.42 -18.12
C GLU A 193 -4.20 7.66 -18.60
N ILE A 194 -3.62 8.42 -17.66
CA ILE A 194 -2.83 9.62 -17.96
C ILE A 194 -1.54 9.24 -18.68
N SER A 195 -0.81 8.23 -18.20
CA SER A 195 0.47 7.81 -18.78
C SER A 195 0.38 7.29 -20.22
N TYR A 196 -0.75 6.70 -20.60
CA TYR A 196 -1.02 6.31 -21.98
C TYR A 196 -1.47 7.45 -22.89
N SER A 197 -2.00 8.53 -22.31
CA SER A 197 -2.64 9.62 -23.07
C SER A 197 -1.78 10.86 -23.19
N ILE A 198 -0.85 11.09 -22.28
CA ILE A 198 -0.06 12.31 -22.16
C ILE A 198 1.39 11.91 -21.86
N ASP A 199 2.35 12.66 -22.43
CA ASP A 199 3.76 12.55 -22.04
C ASP A 199 3.91 13.11 -20.62
N ILE A 200 3.96 12.19 -19.64
CA ILE A 200 4.13 12.55 -18.22
C ILE A 200 5.60 12.82 -17.91
N ASP A 201 5.85 13.67 -16.93
CA ASP A 201 7.21 13.95 -16.45
C ASP A 201 7.91 12.66 -16.01
N ARG A 202 9.04 12.38 -16.65
CA ARG A 202 9.89 11.22 -16.36
C ARG A 202 10.73 11.50 -15.11
N ASN A 203 10.25 11.04 -13.98
CA ASN A 203 10.92 11.21 -12.69
C ASN A 203 10.84 9.95 -11.83
N GLU A 204 11.47 9.96 -10.68
CA GLU A 204 11.51 8.79 -9.79
C GLU A 204 10.11 8.39 -9.29
N GLN A 205 9.21 9.34 -9.05
CA GLN A 205 7.84 9.06 -8.62
C GLN A 205 7.07 8.30 -9.71
N THR A 206 7.13 8.77 -10.96
CA THR A 206 6.47 8.08 -12.08
C THR A 206 7.07 6.70 -12.34
N ALA A 207 8.38 6.52 -12.14
CA ALA A 207 9.02 5.21 -12.23
C ALA A 207 8.49 4.22 -11.17
N TRP A 208 8.34 4.66 -9.92
CA TRP A 208 7.76 3.84 -8.86
C TRP A 208 6.29 3.49 -9.13
N LEU A 209 5.49 4.45 -9.58
CA LEU A 209 4.09 4.19 -9.90
C LEU A 209 3.94 3.26 -11.10
N SER A 210 4.79 3.40 -12.12
CA SER A 210 4.84 2.48 -13.26
C SER A 210 5.22 1.07 -12.84
N LEU A 211 6.22 0.91 -11.96
CA LEU A 211 6.59 -0.38 -11.39
C LEU A 211 5.40 -1.07 -10.69
N LEU A 212 4.64 -0.32 -9.89
CA LEU A 212 3.45 -0.86 -9.19
C LEU A 212 2.31 -1.19 -10.14
N ALA A 213 2.18 -0.41 -11.21
CA ALA A 213 1.08 -0.49 -12.16
C ALA A 213 1.30 -1.54 -13.26
N THR A 214 2.55 -2.00 -13.50
CA THR A 214 2.94 -2.85 -14.63
C THR A 214 3.22 -4.26 -14.18
N GLU A 215 2.50 -5.22 -14.76
CA GLU A 215 2.76 -6.67 -14.59
C GLU A 215 3.30 -7.31 -15.87
N ASP A 216 3.20 -6.65 -17.01
CA ASP A 216 3.67 -7.15 -18.29
C ASP A 216 5.18 -7.10 -18.40
N VAL A 217 5.83 -8.19 -18.85
CA VAL A 217 7.28 -8.30 -18.90
C VAL A 217 7.88 -7.37 -19.96
N GLU A 218 7.24 -7.20 -21.12
CA GLU A 218 7.75 -6.30 -22.16
C GLU A 218 7.69 -4.83 -21.72
N GLU A 219 6.63 -4.45 -20.99
CA GLU A 219 6.54 -3.12 -20.39
C GLU A 219 7.58 -2.94 -19.27
N ALA A 220 7.79 -3.97 -18.44
CA ALA A 220 8.80 -3.97 -17.39
C ALA A 220 10.22 -3.82 -17.93
N GLU A 221 10.54 -4.48 -19.05
CA GLU A 221 11.85 -4.34 -19.73
C GLU A 221 12.06 -2.91 -20.22
N LYS A 222 11.07 -2.31 -20.89
CA LYS A 222 11.13 -0.91 -21.34
C LYS A 222 11.31 0.05 -20.17
N LEU A 223 10.57 -0.19 -19.06
CA LEU A 223 10.70 0.61 -17.86
C LEU A 223 12.09 0.47 -17.23
N ALA A 224 12.67 -0.72 -17.24
CA ALA A 224 14.02 -0.98 -16.75
C ALA A 224 15.13 -0.43 -17.67
N GLU A 225 14.88 -0.23 -18.97
CA GLU A 225 15.76 0.49 -19.86
C GLU A 225 15.76 1.99 -19.57
N GLU A 226 14.58 2.55 -19.33
CA GLU A 226 14.38 3.96 -19.01
C GLU A 226 14.91 4.31 -17.61
N TYR A 227 14.69 3.42 -16.63
CA TYR A 227 15.13 3.56 -15.24
C TYR A 227 16.03 2.39 -14.82
N PRO A 228 17.33 2.41 -15.14
CA PRO A 228 18.24 1.27 -14.96
C PRO A 228 18.33 0.70 -13.54
N TRP A 229 18.00 1.50 -12.51
CA TRP A 229 17.98 1.06 -11.12
C TRP A 229 16.83 0.07 -10.81
N LEU A 230 15.77 0.03 -11.62
CA LEU A 230 14.70 -0.96 -11.51
C LEU A 230 15.15 -2.37 -11.89
N LYS A 231 16.24 -2.51 -12.65
CA LYS A 231 16.78 -3.83 -13.03
C LYS A 231 17.11 -4.71 -11.83
N GLU A 232 17.52 -4.11 -10.72
CA GLU A 232 17.80 -4.85 -9.48
C GLU A 232 16.50 -5.44 -8.92
N ILE A 233 15.41 -4.67 -8.89
CA ILE A 233 14.11 -5.11 -8.39
C ILE A 233 13.56 -6.23 -9.28
N TYR A 234 13.61 -6.07 -10.60
CA TYR A 234 13.14 -7.12 -11.52
C TYR A 234 13.97 -8.41 -11.42
N ARG A 235 15.30 -8.31 -11.24
CA ARG A 235 16.15 -9.49 -10.99
C ARG A 235 15.81 -10.18 -9.69
N GLU A 236 15.47 -9.43 -8.67
CA GLU A 236 15.00 -9.99 -7.39
C GLU A 236 13.70 -10.77 -7.60
N MET A 237 12.71 -10.18 -8.30
CA MET A 237 11.47 -10.87 -8.66
C MET A 237 11.75 -12.15 -9.47
N GLU A 238 12.63 -12.09 -10.47
CA GLU A 238 13.03 -13.27 -11.26
C GLU A 238 13.74 -14.33 -10.41
N GLY A 239 14.47 -13.94 -9.38
CA GLY A 239 15.10 -14.85 -8.43
C GLY A 239 14.13 -15.80 -7.74
N TYR A 240 12.89 -15.39 -7.57
CA TYR A 240 11.82 -16.21 -7.02
C TYR A 240 11.33 -17.33 -7.98
N LEU A 241 11.70 -17.32 -9.26
CA LEU A 241 11.47 -18.46 -10.17
C LEU A 241 12.12 -19.76 -9.66
N HIS A 242 13.17 -19.64 -8.86
CA HIS A 242 13.83 -20.77 -8.22
C HIS A 242 13.22 -21.16 -6.87
N LYS A 243 12.16 -20.47 -6.43
CA LYS A 243 11.52 -20.63 -5.13
C LYS A 243 9.99 -20.86 -5.26
N PRO A 244 9.55 -21.91 -5.98
CA PRO A 244 8.15 -22.08 -6.32
C PRO A 244 7.22 -22.19 -5.11
N GLN A 245 7.71 -22.72 -3.98
CA GLN A 245 6.92 -22.82 -2.76
C GLN A 245 6.63 -21.43 -2.15
N GLU A 246 7.63 -20.53 -2.13
CA GLU A 246 7.44 -19.19 -1.62
C GLU A 246 6.47 -18.39 -2.50
N VAL A 247 6.61 -18.50 -3.82
CA VAL A 247 5.72 -17.82 -4.77
C VAL A 247 4.29 -18.34 -4.65
N LEU A 248 4.11 -19.66 -4.57
CA LEU A 248 2.79 -20.24 -4.42
C LEU A 248 2.13 -19.86 -3.10
N HIS A 249 2.94 -19.74 -2.03
CA HIS A 249 2.45 -19.23 -0.76
C HIS A 249 1.98 -17.78 -0.89
N MET A 250 2.75 -16.89 -1.53
CA MET A 250 2.33 -15.51 -1.77
C MET A 250 1.02 -15.42 -2.58
N PHE A 251 0.85 -16.24 -3.62
CA PHE A 251 -0.40 -16.30 -4.37
C PHE A 251 -1.57 -16.78 -3.51
N SER A 252 -1.34 -17.79 -2.66
CA SER A 252 -2.38 -18.33 -1.76
C SER A 252 -2.79 -17.30 -0.70
N GLU A 253 -1.84 -16.58 -0.13
CA GLU A 253 -2.13 -15.50 0.83
C GLU A 253 -2.85 -14.33 0.16
N ALA A 254 -2.44 -13.92 -1.04
CA ALA A 254 -3.11 -12.86 -1.81
C ALA A 254 -4.58 -13.22 -2.09
N LEU A 255 -4.86 -14.49 -2.47
CA LEU A 255 -6.23 -14.96 -2.66
C LEU A 255 -7.04 -14.91 -1.36
N LYS A 256 -6.46 -15.37 -0.26
CA LYS A 256 -7.12 -15.37 1.05
C LYS A 256 -7.48 -13.95 1.51
N ILE A 257 -6.56 -13.00 1.37
CA ILE A 257 -6.80 -11.60 1.72
C ILE A 257 -7.90 -11.00 0.83
N LEU A 258 -7.87 -11.29 -0.48
CA LEU A 258 -8.88 -10.83 -1.42
C LEU A 258 -10.27 -11.38 -1.06
N ASP A 259 -10.37 -12.67 -0.73
CA ASP A 259 -11.63 -13.31 -0.34
C ASP A 259 -12.19 -12.67 0.95
N GLN A 260 -11.34 -12.45 1.95
CA GLN A 260 -11.74 -11.80 3.20
C GLN A 260 -12.25 -10.36 2.96
N ASN A 261 -11.53 -9.59 2.15
CA ASN A 261 -11.92 -8.22 1.80
C ASN A 261 -13.22 -8.20 0.98
N THR A 262 -13.42 -9.17 0.10
CA THR A 262 -14.65 -9.29 -0.70
C THR A 262 -15.84 -9.63 0.17
N VAL A 263 -15.70 -10.55 1.13
CA VAL A 263 -16.76 -10.90 2.08
C VAL A 263 -17.13 -9.69 2.93
N GLN A 264 -16.14 -8.97 3.46
CA GLN A 264 -16.39 -7.76 4.24
C GLN A 264 -17.13 -6.71 3.42
N TYR A 265 -16.71 -6.46 2.20
CA TYR A 265 -17.38 -5.53 1.28
C TYR A 265 -18.85 -5.93 1.02
N MET A 266 -19.11 -7.22 0.80
CA MET A 266 -20.48 -7.72 0.60
C MET A 266 -21.36 -7.53 1.86
N VAL A 267 -20.81 -7.76 3.04
CA VAL A 267 -21.52 -7.55 4.30
C VAL A 267 -21.87 -6.06 4.49
N GLU A 268 -20.92 -5.17 4.24
CA GLU A 268 -21.11 -3.72 4.29
C GLU A 268 -22.20 -3.26 3.30
N GLN A 269 -22.19 -3.76 2.06
CA GLN A 269 -23.23 -3.46 1.06
C GLN A 269 -24.61 -3.92 1.48
N GLN A 270 -24.72 -5.13 2.04
CA GLN A 270 -26.01 -5.65 2.50
C GLN A 270 -26.55 -4.83 3.66
N GLN A 271 -25.69 -4.44 4.59
CA GLN A 271 -26.09 -3.60 5.72
C GLN A 271 -26.58 -2.23 5.23
N GLU A 272 -25.89 -1.59 4.32
CA GLU A 272 -26.32 -0.31 3.75
C GLU A 272 -27.69 -0.42 3.05
N GLN A 273 -27.93 -1.52 2.31
CA GLN A 273 -29.25 -1.75 1.67
C GLN A 273 -30.37 -1.93 2.71
N ILE A 274 -30.09 -2.59 3.83
CA ILE A 274 -31.06 -2.75 4.93
C ILE A 274 -31.35 -1.38 5.56
N ASP A 275 -30.31 -0.57 5.81
CA ASP A 275 -30.46 0.74 6.45
C ASP A 275 -31.23 1.73 5.55
N GLN A 276 -31.09 1.61 4.22
CA GLN A 276 -31.86 2.42 3.25
C GLN A 276 -33.34 2.00 3.12
N GLN A 277 -33.71 0.81 3.61
CA GLN A 277 -35.08 0.30 3.58
C GLN A 277 -35.86 0.57 4.87
N GLN A 278 -35.20 1.04 5.91
CA GLN A 278 -35.79 1.48 7.18
C GLN A 278 -36.07 2.99 7.19
#